data_79287dfce2b96436f4c467790e1b88f1
#
_entry.id   79287dfce2b96436f4c467790e1b88f1
#
_cell.length_a   1.000
_cell.length_b   1.000
_cell.length_c   1.000
_cell.angle_alpha   90.00
_cell.angle_beta   90.00
_cell.angle_gamma   90.00
#
_symmetry.space_group_name_H-M   'P 1'
#
loop_
_entity.id
_entity.type
_entity.pdbx_description
1 polymer ?
#
loop_
_entity_poly.entity_id
_entity_poly.type
_entity_poly.pdbx_seq_one_letter_code
_entity_poly.pdbx_strand_id
1 'polypeptide(L)'
;KQAYYIAYESLGYNQWMLCYIVPVSVASKEYSFITVYEYRLLGAVIVGVLIMLLVLWKLNQKKQTDLINRAQMDSMTNILNKSSIQYQINDWLQHGEKEGIQALLMLDLDQFKNINDTYGHALGDEVIKAAAKVLKDTFRSSDIVGRAGGDEFMVLMKNVRWDKVIERQMQELCRKFENLKIGSIPCGAIHCSIGAAYYPEHGMNFEELYHHADEALYEAKRQGRNT
;
A
#
# COMPACT_ATOMS: atom_id res chain seq x y z
N LYS A 1 60.10 39.99 -10.55
CA LYS A 1 59.66 41.24 -9.85
C LYS A 1 58.79 40.81 -8.70
N GLN A 2 59.18 41.16 -7.49
CA GLN A 2 58.39 40.95 -6.30
C GLN A 2 57.35 42.06 -6.18
N ALA A 3 56.06 41.70 -6.00
CA ALA A 3 54.99 42.66 -5.75
C ALA A 3 54.83 42.92 -4.23
N TYR A 4 54.48 44.14 -3.87
CA TYR A 4 54.31 44.58 -2.47
C TYR A 4 52.97 45.30 -2.31
N TYR A 5 52.35 45.13 -1.17
CA TYR A 5 51.27 45.99 -0.71
C TYR A 5 51.87 47.13 0.07
N ILE A 6 51.41 48.35 -0.15
CA ILE A 6 51.85 49.55 0.51
C ILE A 6 50.64 50.21 1.17
N ALA A 7 50.70 50.38 2.48
CA ALA A 7 49.69 51.10 3.26
C ALA A 7 50.31 52.30 3.95
N TYR A 8 49.54 53.37 4.03
CA TYR A 8 49.99 54.62 4.65
C TYR A 8 49.03 54.96 5.78
N GLU A 9 49.60 55.41 6.93
CA GLU A 9 48.85 55.91 8.05
C GLU A 9 49.45 57.24 8.53
N SER A 10 48.63 58.27 8.73
CA SER A 10 49.09 59.59 9.21
C SER A 10 49.30 59.52 10.72
N LEU A 11 50.48 59.94 11.20
CA LEU A 11 50.83 59.97 12.62
C LEU A 11 50.34 61.23 13.35
N GLY A 12 49.61 62.11 12.67
CA GLY A 12 49.01 63.29 13.28
C GLY A 12 50.03 64.36 13.83
N TYR A 13 51.32 64.18 13.52
CA TYR A 13 52.38 65.09 13.96
C TYR A 13 53.28 65.49 12.76
N ASN A 14 53.46 66.77 12.50
CA ASN A 14 54.33 67.33 11.47
C ASN A 14 54.22 66.69 10.06
N GLN A 15 53.03 66.29 9.58
CA GLN A 15 52.80 65.61 8.28
C GLN A 15 53.57 64.28 8.11
N TRP A 16 53.97 63.68 9.18
CA TRP A 16 54.62 62.40 9.15
C TRP A 16 53.61 61.28 8.81
N MET A 17 53.99 60.42 7.85
CA MET A 17 53.22 59.26 7.39
C MET A 17 54.00 57.99 7.71
N LEU A 18 53.36 57.03 8.37
CA LEU A 18 53.91 55.70 8.54
C LEU A 18 53.57 54.87 7.30
N CYS A 19 54.58 54.30 6.67
CA CYS A 19 54.46 53.49 5.49
C CYS A 19 54.76 52.03 5.83
N TYR A 20 53.77 51.14 5.63
CA TYR A 20 53.93 49.69 5.75
C TYR A 20 54.13 49.08 4.37
N ILE A 21 55.24 48.37 4.18
CA ILE A 21 55.55 47.66 2.94
C ILE A 21 55.55 46.15 3.25
N VAL A 22 54.56 45.46 2.77
CA VAL A 22 54.41 44.01 3.02
C VAL A 22 54.51 43.28 1.67
N PRO A 23 55.40 42.29 1.52
CA PRO A 23 55.46 41.48 0.33
C PRO A 23 54.11 40.75 0.14
N VAL A 24 53.60 40.74 -1.12
CA VAL A 24 52.36 40.04 -1.47
C VAL A 24 52.40 38.55 -1.06
N SER A 25 53.60 37.94 -1.16
CA SER A 25 53.81 36.54 -0.74
C SER A 25 53.61 36.29 0.74
N VAL A 26 53.83 37.27 1.60
CA VAL A 26 53.60 37.15 3.05
C VAL A 26 52.16 37.40 3.37
N ALA A 27 51.53 38.43 2.81
CA ALA A 27 50.14 38.73 2.98
C ALA A 27 49.22 37.59 2.45
N SER A 28 49.54 37.05 1.25
CA SER A 28 48.75 35.95 0.67
C SER A 28 48.82 34.63 1.45
N LYS A 29 49.91 34.42 2.20
CA LYS A 29 50.08 33.20 3.04
C LYS A 29 49.15 33.18 4.25
N GLU A 30 48.90 34.33 4.89
CA GLU A 30 47.95 34.47 5.98
C GLU A 30 46.49 34.38 5.45
N TYR A 31 46.17 34.99 4.33
CA TYR A 31 44.86 34.93 3.73
C TYR A 31 44.50 33.51 3.20
N SER A 32 45.48 32.73 2.74
CA SER A 32 45.23 31.37 2.19
C SER A 32 44.69 30.42 3.27
N PHE A 33 45.05 30.61 4.54
CA PHE A 33 44.50 29.79 5.63
C PHE A 33 43.01 30.07 5.88
N ILE A 34 42.62 31.34 5.83
CA ILE A 34 41.21 31.77 6.03
C ILE A 34 40.34 31.24 4.88
N THR A 35 40.77 31.36 3.65
CA THR A 35 40.01 30.87 2.49
C THR A 35 39.84 29.36 2.50
N VAL A 36 40.85 28.58 2.86
CA VAL A 36 40.73 27.13 3.00
C VAL A 36 39.72 26.74 4.09
N TYR A 37 39.69 27.49 5.19
CA TYR A 37 38.73 27.25 6.28
C TYR A 37 37.29 27.56 5.83
N GLU A 38 37.07 28.65 5.11
CA GLU A 38 35.78 29.04 4.56
C GLU A 38 35.24 27.98 3.58
N TYR A 39 36.09 27.46 2.68
CA TYR A 39 35.67 26.38 1.76
C TYR A 39 35.35 25.08 2.47
N ARG A 40 36.05 24.72 3.54
CA ARG A 40 35.74 23.55 4.38
C ARG A 40 34.43 23.73 5.11
N LEU A 41 34.16 24.90 5.66
CA LEU A 41 32.88 25.21 6.31
C LEU A 41 31.73 25.16 5.32
N LEU A 42 31.89 25.78 4.16
CA LEU A 42 30.88 25.75 3.10
C LEU A 42 30.61 24.31 2.62
N GLY A 43 31.66 23.50 2.44
CA GLY A 43 31.53 22.09 2.12
C GLY A 43 30.75 21.29 3.15
N ALA A 44 31.04 21.51 4.44
CA ALA A 44 30.33 20.86 5.55
C ALA A 44 28.84 21.25 5.58
N VAL A 45 28.52 22.53 5.35
CA VAL A 45 27.13 23.01 5.25
C VAL A 45 26.39 22.36 4.06
N ILE A 46 27.04 22.31 2.89
CA ILE A 46 26.43 21.65 1.71
C ILE A 46 26.14 20.18 1.98
N VAL A 47 27.10 19.44 2.58
CA VAL A 47 26.92 18.04 2.94
C VAL A 47 25.77 17.89 3.96
N GLY A 48 25.70 18.75 4.97
CA GLY A 48 24.61 18.76 5.94
C GLY A 48 23.23 18.98 5.29
N VAL A 49 23.15 19.93 4.36
CA VAL A 49 21.90 20.20 3.60
C VAL A 49 21.52 18.99 2.73
N LEU A 50 22.48 18.37 2.05
CA LEU A 50 22.22 17.18 1.24
C LEU A 50 21.70 15.99 2.08
N ILE A 51 22.32 15.76 3.25
CA ILE A 51 21.85 14.73 4.18
C ILE A 51 20.43 15.03 4.65
N MET A 52 20.14 16.28 5.01
CA MET A 52 18.79 16.70 5.41
C MET A 52 17.77 16.47 4.30
N LEU A 53 18.10 16.83 3.07
CA LEU A 53 17.21 16.61 1.91
C LEU A 53 16.96 15.12 1.66
N LEU A 54 17.98 14.27 1.81
CA LEU A 54 17.83 12.80 1.68
C LEU A 54 16.93 12.24 2.79
N VAL A 55 17.07 12.71 4.02
CA VAL A 55 16.19 12.30 5.13
C VAL A 55 14.74 12.73 4.87
N LEU A 56 14.51 13.98 4.49
CA LEU A 56 13.19 14.49 4.16
C LEU A 56 12.55 13.72 2.99
N TRP A 57 13.33 13.43 1.96
CA TRP A 57 12.88 12.62 0.83
C TRP A 57 12.44 11.23 1.27
N LYS A 58 13.24 10.52 2.09
CA LYS A 58 12.88 9.20 2.63
C LYS A 58 11.61 9.25 3.50
N LEU A 59 11.49 10.27 4.37
CA LEU A 59 10.30 10.44 5.21
C LEU A 59 9.04 10.70 4.36
N ASN A 60 9.16 11.51 3.31
CA ASN A 60 8.05 11.78 2.40
C ASN A 60 7.63 10.54 1.61
N GLN A 61 8.58 9.76 1.11
CA GLN A 61 8.32 8.48 0.44
C GLN A 61 7.55 7.51 1.35
N LYS A 62 8.01 7.35 2.61
CA LYS A 62 7.33 6.50 3.59
C LYS A 62 5.90 6.97 3.84
N LYS A 63 5.71 8.28 4.03
CA LYS A 63 4.37 8.87 4.24
C LYS A 63 3.44 8.66 3.04
N GLN A 64 3.94 8.81 1.81
CA GLN A 64 3.16 8.54 0.61
C GLN A 64 2.76 7.06 0.49
N THR A 65 3.70 6.14 0.76
CA THR A 65 3.41 4.70 0.76
C THR A 65 2.35 4.33 1.81
N ASP A 66 2.44 4.91 3.02
CA ASP A 66 1.44 4.68 4.08
C ASP A 66 0.06 5.24 3.70
N LEU A 67 0.00 6.39 3.02
CA LEU A 67 -1.25 6.97 2.52
C LEU A 67 -1.87 6.12 1.40
N ILE A 68 -1.07 5.64 0.46
CA ILE A 68 -1.51 4.75 -0.61
C ILE A 68 -2.03 3.45 -0.01
N ASN A 69 -1.30 2.82 0.92
CA ASN A 69 -1.72 1.58 1.57
C ASN A 69 -3.03 1.76 2.34
N ARG A 70 -3.22 2.87 3.06
CA ARG A 70 -4.49 3.20 3.74
C ARG A 70 -5.64 3.43 2.74
N ALA A 71 -5.35 4.01 1.57
CA ALA A 71 -6.33 4.19 0.53
C ALA A 71 -6.70 2.89 -0.20
N GLN A 72 -5.87 1.85 -0.11
CA GLN A 72 -6.09 0.56 -0.77
C GLN A 72 -6.87 -0.45 0.07
N MET A 73 -6.83 -0.32 1.39
CA MET A 73 -7.47 -1.27 2.29
C MET A 73 -8.86 -0.80 2.72
N ASP A 74 -9.74 -1.75 2.94
CA ASP A 74 -11.01 -1.52 3.66
C ASP A 74 -10.71 -1.29 5.14
N SER A 75 -11.22 -0.19 5.68
CA SER A 75 -10.89 0.27 7.05
C SER A 75 -11.40 -0.66 8.16
N MET A 76 -12.44 -1.45 7.89
CA MET A 76 -13.04 -2.38 8.86
C MET A 76 -12.33 -3.73 8.86
N THR A 77 -11.99 -4.23 7.68
CA THR A 77 -11.56 -5.61 7.49
C THR A 77 -10.06 -5.79 7.24
N ASN A 78 -9.37 -4.70 6.89
CA ASN A 78 -7.95 -4.71 6.56
C ASN A 78 -7.57 -5.73 5.45
N ILE A 79 -8.48 -5.93 4.50
CA ILE A 79 -8.24 -6.52 3.17
C ILE A 79 -8.44 -5.45 2.12
N LEU A 80 -8.19 -5.75 0.84
CA LEU A 80 -8.34 -4.76 -0.22
C LEU A 80 -9.77 -4.21 -0.29
N ASN A 81 -9.91 -2.91 -0.54
CA ASN A 81 -11.21 -2.30 -0.82
C ASN A 81 -11.62 -2.52 -2.29
N LYS A 82 -12.86 -2.17 -2.64
CA LYS A 82 -13.46 -2.39 -3.96
C LYS A 82 -12.60 -1.89 -5.12
N SER A 83 -12.10 -0.66 -5.04
CA SER A 83 -11.31 -0.08 -6.13
C SER A 83 -9.95 -0.74 -6.28
N SER A 84 -9.33 -1.12 -5.18
CA SER A 84 -8.01 -1.75 -5.18
C SER A 84 -8.05 -3.19 -5.66
N ILE A 85 -9.08 -3.97 -5.28
CA ILE A 85 -9.22 -5.34 -5.77
C ILE A 85 -9.48 -5.36 -7.27
N GLN A 86 -10.37 -4.48 -7.77
CA GLN A 86 -10.64 -4.33 -9.20
C GLN A 86 -9.36 -3.96 -9.97
N TYR A 87 -8.61 -2.98 -9.48
CA TYR A 87 -7.34 -2.58 -10.10
C TYR A 87 -6.33 -3.74 -10.15
N GLN A 88 -6.12 -4.45 -9.03
CA GLN A 88 -5.16 -5.55 -8.97
C GLN A 88 -5.57 -6.74 -9.83
N ILE A 89 -6.87 -7.03 -9.92
CA ILE A 89 -7.38 -8.08 -10.81
C ILE A 89 -7.15 -7.70 -12.27
N ASN A 90 -7.49 -6.48 -12.67
CA ASN A 90 -7.24 -6.01 -14.03
C ASN A 90 -5.75 -6.03 -14.39
N ASP A 91 -4.89 -5.54 -13.51
CA ASP A 91 -3.45 -5.57 -13.72
C ASP A 91 -2.93 -6.99 -13.88
N TRP A 92 -3.39 -7.93 -13.04
CA TRP A 92 -3.03 -9.34 -13.15
C TRP A 92 -3.53 -9.97 -14.47
N LEU A 93 -4.76 -9.69 -14.87
CA LEU A 93 -5.33 -10.22 -16.11
C LEU A 93 -4.63 -9.67 -17.36
N GLN A 94 -4.05 -8.47 -17.30
CA GLN A 94 -3.31 -7.86 -18.40
C GLN A 94 -1.84 -8.26 -18.45
N HIS A 95 -1.16 -8.29 -17.31
CA HIS A 95 0.30 -8.40 -17.25
C HIS A 95 0.81 -9.65 -16.54
N GLY A 96 -0.04 -10.36 -15.79
CA GLY A 96 0.38 -11.52 -15.00
C GLY A 96 0.73 -12.73 -15.86
N GLU A 97 1.70 -13.50 -15.40
CA GLU A 97 2.03 -14.81 -15.98
C GLU A 97 0.96 -15.85 -15.56
N LYS A 98 0.20 -16.35 -16.54
CA LYS A 98 -0.94 -17.23 -16.32
C LYS A 98 -0.57 -18.67 -16.66
N GLU A 99 -0.34 -19.47 -15.61
CA GLU A 99 -0.01 -20.89 -15.72
C GLU A 99 -1.17 -21.76 -15.19
N GLY A 100 -2.34 -21.68 -15.83
CA GLY A 100 -3.52 -22.44 -15.38
C GLY A 100 -4.78 -21.59 -15.30
N ILE A 101 -5.75 -22.04 -14.50
CA ILE A 101 -7.05 -21.40 -14.36
C ILE A 101 -6.91 -20.19 -13.41
N GLN A 102 -7.49 -19.04 -13.80
CA GLN A 102 -7.74 -17.92 -12.91
C GLN A 102 -9.23 -17.93 -12.58
N ALA A 103 -9.59 -17.95 -11.31
CA ALA A 103 -11.00 -17.96 -10.90
C ALA A 103 -11.34 -16.72 -10.08
N LEU A 104 -12.29 -15.93 -10.57
CA LEU A 104 -12.91 -14.86 -9.80
C LEU A 104 -14.06 -15.45 -9.01
N LEU A 105 -14.01 -15.31 -7.69
CA LEU A 105 -15.07 -15.68 -6.77
C LEU A 105 -15.75 -14.41 -6.25
N MET A 106 -17.07 -14.38 -6.31
CA MET A 106 -17.94 -13.42 -5.63
C MET A 106 -18.59 -14.11 -4.45
N LEU A 107 -18.50 -13.51 -3.27
CA LEU A 107 -19.07 -14.05 -2.02
C LEU A 107 -19.99 -13.03 -1.39
N ASP A 108 -21.07 -13.52 -0.79
CA ASP A 108 -22.03 -12.71 -0.06
C ASP A 108 -22.48 -13.46 1.19
N LEU A 109 -22.56 -12.75 2.34
CA LEU A 109 -23.04 -13.33 3.59
C LEU A 109 -24.56 -13.45 3.57
N ASP A 110 -25.04 -14.68 3.59
CA ASP A 110 -26.45 -14.97 3.50
C ASP A 110 -27.25 -14.34 4.65
N GLN A 111 -28.31 -13.62 4.29
CA GLN A 111 -29.23 -12.99 5.24
C GLN A 111 -28.54 -12.08 6.27
N PHE A 112 -27.43 -11.44 5.92
CA PHE A 112 -26.64 -10.58 6.82
C PHE A 112 -27.49 -9.47 7.46
N LYS A 113 -28.50 -8.96 6.77
CA LYS A 113 -29.45 -8.02 7.34
C LYS A 113 -30.18 -8.60 8.55
N ASN A 114 -30.61 -9.88 8.51
CA ASN A 114 -31.27 -10.53 9.64
C ASN A 114 -30.34 -10.68 10.85
N ILE A 115 -29.03 -10.88 10.61
CA ILE A 115 -28.02 -10.90 11.67
C ILE A 115 -27.97 -9.52 12.36
N ASN A 116 -27.91 -8.44 11.57
CA ASN A 116 -27.91 -7.07 12.09
C ASN A 116 -29.22 -6.76 12.87
N ASP A 117 -30.35 -7.12 12.31
CA ASP A 117 -31.65 -6.85 12.89
C ASP A 117 -31.87 -7.64 14.21
N THR A 118 -31.30 -8.85 14.32
CA THR A 118 -31.47 -9.73 15.49
C THR A 118 -30.42 -9.47 16.58
N TYR A 119 -29.16 -9.28 16.21
CA TYR A 119 -28.02 -9.22 17.15
C TYR A 119 -27.38 -7.83 17.24
N GLY A 120 -27.83 -6.88 16.43
CA GLY A 120 -27.31 -5.51 16.35
C GLY A 120 -26.07 -5.35 15.44
N HIS A 121 -25.89 -4.13 14.96
CA HIS A 121 -24.81 -3.77 14.01
C HIS A 121 -23.40 -4.08 14.55
N ALA A 122 -23.17 -3.95 15.86
CA ALA A 122 -21.86 -4.22 16.46
C ALA A 122 -21.42 -5.68 16.26
N LEU A 123 -22.36 -6.64 16.42
CA LEU A 123 -22.09 -8.05 16.15
C LEU A 123 -22.01 -8.33 14.63
N GLY A 124 -22.80 -7.64 13.81
CA GLY A 124 -22.66 -7.68 12.36
C GLY A 124 -21.27 -7.24 11.88
N ASP A 125 -20.72 -6.19 12.45
CA ASP A 125 -19.36 -5.74 12.16
C ASP A 125 -18.30 -6.80 12.54
N GLU A 126 -18.51 -7.51 13.66
CA GLU A 126 -17.62 -8.63 14.04
C GLU A 126 -17.75 -9.81 13.06
N VAL A 127 -18.95 -10.08 12.52
CA VAL A 127 -19.15 -11.09 11.47
C VAL A 127 -18.37 -10.71 10.21
N ILE A 128 -18.45 -9.47 9.75
CA ILE A 128 -17.70 -8.98 8.58
C ILE A 128 -16.18 -9.10 8.80
N LYS A 129 -15.67 -8.72 9.98
CA LYS A 129 -14.25 -8.85 10.32
C LYS A 129 -13.81 -10.32 10.35
N ALA A 130 -14.63 -11.19 10.93
CA ALA A 130 -14.36 -12.63 10.98
C ALA A 130 -14.37 -13.24 9.57
N ALA A 131 -15.33 -12.85 8.73
CA ALA A 131 -15.39 -13.25 7.32
C ALA A 131 -14.12 -12.89 6.57
N ALA A 132 -13.68 -11.65 6.67
CA ALA A 132 -12.43 -11.20 6.06
C ALA A 132 -11.20 -11.99 6.55
N LYS A 133 -11.16 -12.31 7.85
CA LYS A 133 -10.10 -13.15 8.41
C LYS A 133 -10.14 -14.57 7.85
N VAL A 134 -11.32 -15.20 7.78
CA VAL A 134 -11.48 -16.53 7.15
C VAL A 134 -10.97 -16.54 5.73
N LEU A 135 -11.33 -15.54 4.92
CA LEU A 135 -10.85 -15.41 3.55
C LEU A 135 -9.32 -15.29 3.50
N LYS A 136 -8.76 -14.39 4.29
CA LYS A 136 -7.30 -14.17 4.35
C LYS A 136 -6.53 -15.43 4.78
N ASP A 137 -7.09 -16.22 5.70
CA ASP A 137 -6.47 -17.45 6.22
C ASP A 137 -6.68 -18.66 5.28
N THR A 138 -7.63 -18.56 4.34
CA THR A 138 -7.98 -19.65 3.42
C THR A 138 -7.24 -19.54 2.08
N PHE A 139 -7.10 -18.33 1.55
CA PHE A 139 -6.42 -18.09 0.28
C PHE A 139 -4.94 -17.81 0.47
N ARG A 140 -4.16 -18.05 -0.60
CA ARG A 140 -2.71 -17.83 -0.60
C ARG A 140 -2.38 -16.35 -0.63
N SER A 141 -1.20 -15.98 -0.17
CA SER A 141 -0.69 -14.59 -0.28
C SER A 141 -0.54 -14.11 -1.74
N SER A 142 -0.47 -15.05 -2.70
CA SER A 142 -0.45 -14.76 -4.13
C SER A 142 -1.84 -14.41 -4.70
N ASP A 143 -2.92 -14.89 -4.06
CA ASP A 143 -4.29 -14.62 -4.49
C ASP A 143 -4.70 -13.19 -4.08
N ILE A 144 -5.69 -12.63 -4.76
CA ILE A 144 -6.16 -11.28 -4.47
C ILE A 144 -7.46 -11.40 -3.68
N VAL A 145 -7.50 -10.83 -2.48
CA VAL A 145 -8.66 -10.89 -1.58
C VAL A 145 -9.08 -9.49 -1.17
N GLY A 146 -10.37 -9.16 -1.31
CA GLY A 146 -10.89 -7.87 -0.93
C GLY A 146 -12.38 -7.85 -0.65
N ARG A 147 -12.85 -6.72 -0.10
CA ARG A 147 -14.25 -6.44 0.19
C ARG A 147 -14.85 -5.54 -0.88
N ALA A 148 -15.90 -6.01 -1.54
CA ALA A 148 -16.59 -5.26 -2.59
C ALA A 148 -17.52 -4.17 -2.01
N GLY A 149 -18.08 -4.42 -0.82
CA GLY A 149 -18.95 -3.48 -0.10
C GLY A 149 -19.93 -4.23 0.80
N GLY A 150 -20.45 -3.59 1.83
CA GLY A 150 -21.42 -4.24 2.71
C GLY A 150 -20.96 -5.60 3.24
N ASP A 151 -21.65 -6.63 2.87
CA ASP A 151 -21.42 -8.05 3.16
C ASP A 151 -20.83 -8.84 1.99
N GLU A 152 -20.41 -8.15 0.91
CA GLU A 152 -19.85 -8.73 -0.30
C GLU A 152 -18.33 -8.74 -0.30
N PHE A 153 -17.74 -9.85 -0.73
CA PHE A 153 -16.31 -10.05 -0.88
C PHE A 153 -15.96 -10.58 -2.27
N MET A 154 -14.74 -10.31 -2.71
CA MET A 154 -14.19 -10.85 -3.95
C MET A 154 -12.84 -11.51 -3.72
N VAL A 155 -12.59 -12.59 -4.46
CA VAL A 155 -11.29 -13.28 -4.46
C VAL A 155 -10.92 -13.65 -5.89
N LEU A 156 -9.69 -13.31 -6.31
CA LEU A 156 -9.11 -13.90 -7.51
C LEU A 156 -8.10 -14.98 -7.09
N MET A 157 -8.44 -16.23 -7.34
CA MET A 157 -7.52 -17.36 -7.24
C MET A 157 -6.64 -17.39 -8.48
N LYS A 158 -5.32 -17.38 -8.29
CA LYS A 158 -4.34 -17.34 -9.39
C LYS A 158 -3.74 -18.71 -9.67
N ASN A 159 -3.55 -19.02 -10.93
CA ASN A 159 -2.78 -20.18 -11.40
C ASN A 159 -3.21 -21.49 -10.72
N VAL A 160 -4.51 -21.76 -10.73
CA VAL A 160 -5.08 -23.00 -10.20
C VAL A 160 -4.92 -24.10 -11.24
N ARG A 161 -4.41 -25.25 -10.83
CA ARG A 161 -4.13 -26.38 -11.76
C ARG A 161 -5.39 -27.13 -12.20
N TRP A 162 -6.41 -27.19 -11.35
CA TRP A 162 -7.61 -28.01 -11.55
C TRP A 162 -8.83 -27.28 -11.03
N ASP A 163 -9.92 -27.27 -11.78
CA ASP A 163 -11.24 -26.77 -11.40
C ASP A 163 -11.74 -27.34 -10.06
N LYS A 164 -11.56 -28.65 -9.84
CA LYS A 164 -11.89 -29.32 -8.56
C LYS A 164 -11.23 -28.69 -7.33
N VAL A 165 -10.09 -28.02 -7.48
CA VAL A 165 -9.47 -27.29 -6.36
C VAL A 165 -10.32 -26.08 -5.99
N ILE A 166 -10.90 -25.40 -6.98
CA ILE A 166 -11.75 -24.23 -6.79
C ILE A 166 -13.04 -24.66 -6.09
N GLU A 167 -13.71 -25.69 -6.59
CA GLU A 167 -14.92 -26.24 -5.98
C GLU A 167 -14.69 -26.67 -4.52
N ARG A 168 -13.58 -27.40 -4.26
CA ARG A 168 -13.20 -27.80 -2.90
C ARG A 168 -12.97 -26.60 -1.99
N GLN A 169 -12.34 -25.55 -2.50
CA GLN A 169 -12.04 -24.34 -1.74
C GLN A 169 -13.32 -23.60 -1.38
N MET A 170 -14.30 -23.52 -2.31
CA MET A 170 -15.61 -22.93 -2.06
C MET A 170 -16.37 -23.71 -0.99
N GLN A 171 -16.41 -25.04 -1.09
CA GLN A 171 -17.04 -25.90 -0.05
C GLN A 171 -16.36 -25.76 1.32
N GLU A 172 -15.04 -25.66 1.35
CA GLU A 172 -14.30 -25.45 2.60
C GLU A 172 -14.62 -24.08 3.20
N LEU A 173 -14.79 -23.04 2.38
CA LEU A 173 -15.23 -21.73 2.84
C LEU A 173 -16.61 -21.79 3.50
N CYS A 174 -17.60 -22.35 2.84
CA CYS A 174 -18.95 -22.51 3.40
C CYS A 174 -18.90 -23.18 4.78
N ARG A 175 -18.13 -24.28 4.90
CA ARG A 175 -17.97 -24.98 6.20
C ARG A 175 -17.26 -24.11 7.25
N LYS A 176 -16.27 -23.29 6.87
CA LYS A 176 -15.61 -22.38 7.81
C LYS A 176 -16.55 -21.29 8.30
N PHE A 177 -17.41 -20.76 7.43
CA PHE A 177 -18.44 -19.80 7.82
C PHE A 177 -19.46 -20.41 8.79
N GLU A 178 -19.98 -21.60 8.50
CA GLU A 178 -20.89 -22.33 9.40
C GLU A 178 -20.30 -22.56 10.80
N ASN A 179 -18.99 -22.78 10.88
CA ASN A 179 -18.30 -23.04 12.15
C ASN A 179 -17.84 -21.77 12.88
N LEU A 180 -18.13 -20.58 12.35
CA LEU A 180 -17.81 -19.33 13.03
C LEU A 180 -18.58 -19.19 14.35
N LYS A 181 -17.84 -18.78 15.40
CA LYS A 181 -18.39 -18.47 16.72
C LYS A 181 -18.15 -17.01 17.02
N ILE A 182 -19.22 -16.21 17.03
CA ILE A 182 -19.14 -14.75 17.20
C ILE A 182 -20.16 -14.31 18.24
N GLY A 183 -19.68 -13.91 19.41
CA GLY A 183 -20.52 -13.41 20.50
C GLY A 183 -21.67 -14.36 20.84
N SER A 184 -22.90 -13.85 20.76
CA SER A 184 -24.14 -14.60 21.02
C SER A 184 -24.75 -15.26 19.78
N ILE A 185 -24.10 -15.14 18.59
CA ILE A 185 -24.59 -15.75 17.36
C ILE A 185 -24.37 -17.27 17.46
N PRO A 186 -25.40 -18.10 17.27
CA PRO A 186 -25.24 -19.55 17.29
C PRO A 186 -24.29 -20.06 16.22
N CYS A 187 -23.54 -21.11 16.52
CA CYS A 187 -22.77 -21.84 15.52
C CYS A 187 -23.72 -22.41 14.46
N GLY A 188 -23.39 -22.31 13.19
CA GLY A 188 -24.28 -22.72 12.10
C GLY A 188 -25.31 -21.67 11.67
N ALA A 189 -25.23 -20.43 12.19
CA ALA A 189 -26.12 -19.34 11.77
C ALA A 189 -25.51 -18.40 10.71
N ILE A 190 -24.21 -18.51 10.46
CA ILE A 190 -23.52 -17.68 9.47
C ILE A 190 -23.23 -18.53 8.25
N HIS A 191 -23.83 -18.16 7.13
CA HIS A 191 -23.67 -18.84 5.85
C HIS A 191 -23.18 -17.85 4.79
N CYS A 192 -22.62 -18.36 3.71
CA CYS A 192 -22.28 -17.55 2.54
C CYS A 192 -22.66 -18.27 1.24
N SER A 193 -23.06 -17.51 0.25
CA SER A 193 -23.21 -17.96 -1.13
C SER A 193 -22.03 -17.50 -1.96
N ILE A 194 -21.58 -18.34 -2.90
CA ILE A 194 -20.39 -18.09 -3.71
C ILE A 194 -20.72 -18.32 -5.19
N GLY A 195 -20.41 -17.34 -6.02
CA GLY A 195 -20.41 -17.45 -7.48
C GLY A 195 -18.99 -17.45 -8.02
N ALA A 196 -18.72 -18.25 -9.04
CA ALA A 196 -17.39 -18.36 -9.65
C ALA A 196 -17.42 -18.11 -11.16
N ALA A 197 -16.43 -17.37 -11.66
CA ALA A 197 -16.16 -17.21 -13.09
C ALA A 197 -14.70 -17.51 -13.41
N TYR A 198 -14.45 -18.16 -14.55
CA TYR A 198 -13.13 -18.65 -14.94
C TYR A 198 -12.57 -17.86 -16.12
N TYR A 199 -11.31 -17.43 -16.00
CA TYR A 199 -10.56 -16.88 -17.12
C TYR A 199 -9.84 -18.02 -17.86
N PRO A 200 -9.82 -18.05 -19.20
CA PRO A 200 -10.50 -17.11 -20.11
C PRO A 200 -11.93 -17.49 -20.50
N GLU A 201 -12.48 -18.58 -19.97
CA GLU A 201 -13.74 -19.23 -20.42
C GLU A 201 -14.95 -18.32 -20.27
N HIS A 202 -15.07 -17.63 -19.12
CA HIS A 202 -16.19 -16.75 -18.80
C HIS A 202 -15.86 -15.26 -19.00
N GLY A 203 -14.68 -14.92 -19.56
CA GLY A 203 -14.30 -13.55 -19.89
C GLY A 203 -12.80 -13.33 -19.91
N MET A 204 -12.40 -12.27 -20.63
CA MET A 204 -11.00 -11.88 -20.84
C MET A 204 -10.56 -10.68 -19.99
N ASN A 205 -11.50 -10.01 -19.32
CA ASN A 205 -11.30 -8.84 -18.50
C ASN A 205 -12.11 -8.94 -17.20
N PHE A 206 -11.89 -7.98 -16.28
CA PHE A 206 -12.56 -7.98 -14.99
C PHE A 206 -14.08 -7.85 -15.11
N GLU A 207 -14.57 -6.99 -16.00
CA GLU A 207 -15.99 -6.69 -16.16
C GLU A 207 -16.77 -7.92 -16.59
N GLU A 208 -16.24 -8.68 -17.54
CA GLU A 208 -16.86 -9.92 -18.04
C GLU A 208 -16.87 -10.99 -16.93
N LEU A 209 -15.71 -11.20 -16.27
CA LEU A 209 -15.62 -12.17 -15.16
C LEU A 209 -16.52 -11.78 -13.99
N TYR A 210 -16.58 -10.48 -13.66
CA TYR A 210 -17.44 -9.98 -12.60
C TYR A 210 -18.92 -10.27 -12.90
N HIS A 211 -19.36 -9.99 -14.13
CA HIS A 211 -20.73 -10.23 -14.53
C HIS A 211 -21.12 -11.73 -14.40
N HIS A 212 -20.28 -12.63 -14.91
CA HIS A 212 -20.56 -14.08 -14.82
C HIS A 212 -20.45 -14.62 -13.39
N ALA A 213 -19.54 -14.09 -12.56
CA ALA A 213 -19.47 -14.48 -11.16
C ALA A 213 -20.68 -13.99 -10.36
N ASP A 214 -21.20 -12.78 -10.67
CA ASP A 214 -22.41 -12.23 -10.05
C ASP A 214 -23.67 -13.03 -10.45
N GLU A 215 -23.80 -13.40 -11.74
CA GLU A 215 -24.86 -14.29 -12.21
C GLU A 215 -24.82 -15.65 -11.49
N ALA A 216 -23.63 -16.24 -11.36
CA ALA A 216 -23.46 -17.50 -10.65
C ALA A 216 -23.82 -17.37 -9.15
N LEU A 217 -23.43 -16.27 -8.50
CA LEU A 217 -23.80 -15.97 -7.11
C LEU A 217 -25.31 -15.80 -6.95
N TYR A 218 -25.96 -15.13 -7.90
CA TYR A 218 -27.40 -14.96 -7.88
C TYR A 218 -28.12 -16.33 -7.98
N GLU A 219 -27.65 -17.23 -8.87
CA GLU A 219 -28.20 -18.58 -8.98
C GLU A 219 -27.95 -19.42 -7.72
N ALA A 220 -26.77 -19.32 -7.10
CA ALA A 220 -26.47 -19.96 -5.81
C ALA A 220 -27.48 -19.52 -4.72
N LYS A 221 -27.77 -18.21 -4.64
CA LYS A 221 -28.78 -17.68 -3.71
C LYS A 221 -30.20 -18.19 -3.99
N ARG A 222 -30.56 -18.42 -5.27
CA ARG A 222 -31.87 -18.97 -5.65
C ARG A 222 -32.00 -20.45 -5.36
N GLN A 223 -30.93 -21.23 -5.48
CA GLN A 223 -30.93 -22.69 -5.26
C GLN A 223 -30.94 -23.10 -3.77
N GLY A 224 -30.96 -22.16 -2.86
CA GLY A 224 -31.10 -22.47 -1.43
C GLY A 224 -30.02 -21.85 -0.55
N ARG A 225 -29.09 -21.09 -1.12
CA ARG A 225 -27.95 -20.46 -0.42
C ARG A 225 -26.93 -21.47 0.14
N ASN A 226 -25.90 -20.96 0.82
CA ASN A 226 -24.83 -21.78 1.41
C ASN A 226 -24.18 -22.76 0.41
N THR A 227 -23.82 -22.25 -0.77
CA THR A 227 -23.28 -23.04 -1.90
C THR A 227 -22.41 -22.17 -2.79
#